data_8dc7bf147bdf2af24d8bc4df758982e7
#
_entry.id   8dc7bf147bdf2af24d8bc4df758982e7
#
_cell.length_a   1.000
_cell.length_b   1.000
_cell.length_c   1.000
_cell.angle_alpha   90.00
_cell.angle_beta   90.00
_cell.angle_gamma   90.00
#
_symmetry.space_group_name_H-M   'P 1'
#
loop_
_entity.id
_entity.type
_entity.pdbx_description
1 polymer ?
#
loop_
_entity_poly.entity_id
_entity_poly.type
_entity_poly.pdbx_seq_one_letter_code
_entity_poly.pdbx_strand_id
1 'polypeptide(L)'
;FYGLNAGETYNAVLIKSTGTTASNIDQTVNTSWGGLQATDATHAYDLSAEAGTASNNGKFVGTGYNDTFFATAGTDTYDGSGGWVYSSGTGTWLANGGMDVVDFRLSTVGVTANLSSTAAQATGFNTSTFTNIEGISGSNFNDTLTGSSGDNQLEGRGGNDTLNIGNGGHDTLHYKLLNASDATGGNGSDVVNGFTVGTWEGTADTDRIDIRELLQGSGYTGNGKASYVNGVATLDAQAGNIGDFVKVTQSGSDTIVQIDRDGTGGNFATTNVVTLTGVHTDLATLLANHQLMVV
;
A
#
# COMPACT_ATOMS: atom_id res chain seq x y z
N PHE A 1 -8.98 -29.93 11.17
CA PHE A 1 -8.43 -29.07 12.22
C PHE A 1 -9.38 -29.08 13.40
N TYR A 2 -9.02 -29.75 14.48
CA TYR A 2 -9.75 -29.72 15.76
C TYR A 2 -8.89 -28.95 16.75
N GLY A 3 -9.45 -27.92 17.39
CA GLY A 3 -8.83 -27.33 18.56
C GLY A 3 -8.48 -25.85 18.51
N LEU A 4 -9.11 -25.07 17.64
CA LEU A 4 -8.95 -23.63 17.65
C LEU A 4 -9.98 -22.97 18.55
N ASN A 5 -9.55 -22.27 19.59
CA ASN A 5 -10.42 -21.58 20.53
C ASN A 5 -10.66 -20.11 20.12
N ALA A 6 -11.84 -19.61 20.41
CA ALA A 6 -12.14 -18.20 20.23
C ALA A 6 -11.18 -17.33 21.06
N GLY A 7 -10.50 -16.39 20.42
CA GLY A 7 -9.56 -15.47 21.07
C GLY A 7 -8.07 -15.78 20.84
N GLU A 8 -7.73 -16.81 20.11
CA GLU A 8 -6.34 -17.09 19.71
C GLU A 8 -5.99 -16.33 18.43
N THR A 9 -4.81 -15.70 18.42
CA THR A 9 -4.26 -15.00 17.24
C THR A 9 -3.53 -16.02 16.38
N TYR A 10 -3.98 -16.21 15.15
CA TYR A 10 -3.32 -17.12 14.21
C TYR A 10 -2.55 -16.29 13.18
N ASN A 11 -1.24 -16.45 13.19
CA ASN A 11 -0.37 -15.95 12.15
C ASN A 11 -0.13 -17.07 11.14
N ALA A 12 -0.73 -16.96 9.96
CA ALA A 12 -0.55 -17.81 8.79
C ALA A 12 -1.15 -19.22 8.85
N VAL A 13 -2.00 -19.54 7.87
CA VAL A 13 -2.28 -20.92 7.47
C VAL A 13 -1.31 -21.28 6.35
N LEU A 14 -0.25 -22.01 6.69
CA LEU A 14 0.68 -22.57 5.71
C LEU A 14 0.07 -23.85 5.11
N ILE A 15 -0.34 -23.84 3.85
CA ILE A 15 -0.76 -25.03 3.14
C ILE A 15 0.38 -25.47 2.23
N LYS A 16 1.06 -26.54 2.61
CA LYS A 16 2.15 -27.14 1.84
C LYS A 16 1.60 -28.20 0.89
N SER A 17 1.81 -28.03 -0.42
CA SER A 17 1.63 -29.12 -1.39
C SER A 17 2.89 -29.98 -1.42
N THR A 18 2.74 -31.29 -1.22
CA THR A 18 3.83 -32.28 -1.28
C THR A 18 3.90 -33.02 -2.62
N GLY A 19 3.17 -32.57 -3.63
CA GLY A 19 3.12 -33.21 -4.95
C GLY A 19 4.22 -32.73 -5.90
N THR A 20 4.82 -33.62 -6.63
CA THR A 20 5.85 -33.34 -7.65
C THR A 20 5.28 -33.04 -9.05
N THR A 21 3.98 -32.99 -9.21
CA THR A 21 3.28 -32.60 -10.44
C THR A 21 2.62 -31.27 -10.25
N ALA A 22 2.73 -30.39 -11.26
CA ALA A 22 2.03 -29.12 -11.30
C ALA A 22 0.52 -29.35 -11.15
N SER A 23 0.02 -29.26 -9.94
CA SER A 23 -1.41 -29.34 -9.63
C SER A 23 -1.86 -27.92 -9.26
N ASN A 24 -2.96 -27.49 -9.85
CA ASN A 24 -3.64 -26.28 -9.43
C ASN A 24 -3.92 -26.38 -7.94
N ILE A 25 -3.31 -25.51 -7.16
CA ILE A 25 -3.65 -25.37 -5.74
C ILE A 25 -4.84 -24.44 -5.70
N ASP A 26 -6.02 -25.01 -5.58
CA ASP A 26 -7.24 -24.25 -5.25
C ASP A 26 -7.28 -24.10 -3.73
N GLN A 27 -6.81 -22.95 -3.26
CA GLN A 27 -6.86 -22.60 -1.84
C GLN A 27 -8.05 -21.69 -1.59
N THR A 28 -9.22 -22.27 -1.56
CA THR A 28 -10.38 -21.59 -1.02
C THR A 28 -10.28 -21.65 0.50
N VAL A 29 -9.91 -20.54 1.15
CA VAL A 29 -10.09 -20.41 2.60
C VAL A 29 -11.59 -20.27 2.84
N ASN A 30 -12.25 -21.39 3.02
CA ASN A 30 -13.69 -21.41 3.24
C ASN A 30 -13.98 -21.06 4.70
N THR A 31 -14.27 -19.80 4.97
CA THR A 31 -14.69 -19.28 6.28
C THR A 31 -16.14 -19.65 6.63
N SER A 32 -16.84 -20.44 5.80
CA SER A 32 -18.20 -20.91 6.06
C SER A 32 -18.30 -22.00 7.13
N TRP A 33 -17.19 -22.44 7.69
CA TRP A 33 -17.19 -23.29 8.88
C TRP A 33 -17.44 -22.43 10.10
N GLY A 34 -18.63 -22.49 10.66
CA GLY A 34 -19.18 -21.68 11.75
C GLY A 34 -18.41 -21.73 13.08
N GLY A 35 -17.08 -21.55 13.04
CA GLY A 35 -16.19 -21.52 14.17
C GLY A 35 -15.07 -20.48 14.08
N LEU A 36 -14.79 -19.92 12.92
CA LEU A 36 -13.82 -18.83 12.75
C LEU A 36 -14.57 -17.52 12.52
N GLN A 37 -15.21 -17.02 13.56
CA GLN A 37 -15.67 -15.63 13.56
C GLN A 37 -14.48 -14.76 13.97
N ALA A 38 -13.85 -14.11 13.02
CA ALA A 38 -13.04 -12.95 13.33
C ALA A 38 -14.01 -11.87 13.83
N THR A 39 -14.08 -11.69 15.14
CA THR A 39 -14.91 -10.67 15.78
C THR A 39 -14.20 -9.33 15.84
N ASP A 40 -13.04 -9.19 15.21
CA ASP A 40 -12.18 -8.03 15.27
C ASP A 40 -11.76 -7.59 13.86
N ALA A 41 -12.06 -6.34 13.52
CA ALA A 41 -11.73 -5.71 12.25
C ALA A 41 -10.21 -5.47 12.03
N THR A 42 -9.36 -5.98 12.91
CA THR A 42 -7.91 -5.76 12.91
C THR A 42 -7.10 -6.98 12.45
N HIS A 43 -7.72 -8.08 12.08
CA HIS A 43 -6.99 -9.28 11.69
C HIS A 43 -6.77 -9.33 10.19
N ALA A 44 -5.55 -8.99 9.77
CA ALA A 44 -5.03 -9.33 8.46
C ALA A 44 -4.59 -10.80 8.45
N TYR A 45 -5.02 -11.55 7.44
CA TYR A 45 -4.50 -12.89 7.20
C TYR A 45 -3.35 -12.81 6.22
N ASP A 46 -2.20 -13.29 6.67
CA ASP A 46 -1.03 -13.45 5.83
C ASP A 46 -1.11 -14.81 5.12
N LEU A 47 -1.54 -14.80 3.87
CA LEU A 47 -1.59 -15.98 3.02
C LEU A 47 -0.26 -16.15 2.29
N SER A 48 0.83 -16.37 3.04
CA SER A 48 2.12 -16.69 2.44
C SER A 48 2.08 -18.10 1.85
N ALA A 49 2.06 -18.19 0.52
CA ALA A 49 2.56 -19.41 -0.13
C ALA A 49 4.07 -19.45 0.07
N GLU A 50 4.63 -20.57 0.55
CA GLU A 50 6.08 -20.72 0.61
C GLU A 50 6.67 -20.40 -0.78
N ALA A 51 7.69 -19.55 -0.81
CA ALA A 51 8.49 -19.27 -1.99
C ALA A 51 9.21 -20.55 -2.42
N GLY A 52 8.49 -21.44 -3.05
CA GLY A 52 9.02 -22.59 -3.76
C GLY A 52 9.33 -22.17 -5.19
N THR A 53 10.48 -22.55 -5.69
CA THR A 53 10.92 -22.37 -7.08
C THR A 53 10.05 -23.10 -8.12
N ALA A 54 8.91 -23.62 -7.75
CA ALA A 54 7.99 -24.32 -8.64
C ALA A 54 6.96 -23.31 -9.15
N SER A 55 6.81 -23.24 -10.47
CA SER A 55 5.73 -22.54 -11.15
C SER A 55 4.37 -23.20 -10.81
N ASN A 56 3.85 -22.89 -9.65
CA ASN A 56 2.54 -23.39 -9.21
C ASN A 56 1.50 -22.33 -9.59
N ASN A 57 0.51 -22.76 -10.38
CA ASN A 57 -0.67 -21.94 -10.64
C ASN A 57 -1.54 -21.95 -9.38
N GLY A 58 -1.71 -20.81 -8.76
CA GLY A 58 -2.47 -20.64 -7.53
C GLY A 58 -3.77 -19.86 -7.76
N LYS A 59 -4.81 -20.25 -7.04
CA LYS A 59 -5.98 -19.39 -6.83
C LYS A 59 -6.03 -19.07 -5.35
N PHE A 60 -5.88 -17.78 -5.05
CA PHE A 60 -5.91 -17.23 -3.70
C PHE A 60 -7.21 -16.45 -3.54
N VAL A 61 -7.99 -16.78 -2.53
CA VAL A 61 -9.24 -16.09 -2.22
C VAL A 61 -9.15 -15.61 -0.80
N GLY A 62 -9.32 -14.32 -0.62
CA GLY A 62 -9.25 -13.63 0.66
C GLY A 62 -10.49 -13.83 1.53
N THR A 63 -10.60 -13.01 2.52
CA THR A 63 -11.70 -12.96 3.49
C THR A 63 -12.56 -11.71 3.28
N GLY A 64 -13.45 -11.39 4.19
CA GLY A 64 -14.18 -10.11 4.19
C GLY A 64 -13.43 -8.98 4.90
N TYR A 65 -12.12 -9.14 5.14
CA TYR A 65 -11.22 -8.20 5.82
C TYR A 65 -10.00 -7.91 4.96
N ASN A 66 -9.14 -7.01 5.41
CA ASN A 66 -7.89 -6.70 4.73
C ASN A 66 -6.99 -7.94 4.67
N ASP A 67 -6.69 -8.39 3.48
CA ASP A 67 -5.83 -9.54 3.24
C ASP A 67 -4.53 -9.13 2.54
N THR A 68 -3.46 -9.89 2.76
CA THR A 68 -2.21 -9.71 2.03
C THR A 68 -1.83 -11.03 1.38
N PHE A 69 -1.72 -11.01 0.07
CA PHE A 69 -1.30 -12.13 -0.75
C PHE A 69 0.16 -11.94 -1.17
N PHE A 70 1.05 -12.84 -0.81
CA PHE A 70 2.41 -12.82 -1.35
C PHE A 70 2.43 -13.45 -2.73
N ALA A 71 2.85 -12.66 -3.73
CA ALA A 71 2.95 -13.13 -5.10
C ALA A 71 4.00 -14.22 -5.22
N THR A 72 3.65 -15.29 -5.94
CA THR A 72 4.52 -16.42 -6.24
C THR A 72 4.85 -16.48 -7.73
N ALA A 73 5.85 -17.28 -8.12
CA ALA A 73 6.10 -17.54 -9.53
C ALA A 73 5.02 -18.46 -10.11
N GLY A 74 4.63 -18.25 -11.36
CA GLY A 74 3.65 -19.11 -12.04
C GLY A 74 2.50 -18.33 -12.66
N THR A 75 1.30 -18.89 -12.64
CA THR A 75 0.06 -18.21 -13.08
C THR A 75 -0.91 -18.20 -11.92
N ASP A 76 -1.15 -17.03 -11.37
CA ASP A 76 -1.88 -16.87 -10.14
C ASP A 76 -3.14 -16.02 -10.33
N THR A 77 -4.17 -16.35 -9.56
CA THR A 77 -5.37 -15.53 -9.44
C THR A 77 -5.52 -15.09 -7.98
N TYR A 78 -5.59 -13.80 -7.77
CA TYR A 78 -5.83 -13.18 -6.46
C TYR A 78 -7.23 -12.58 -6.47
N ASP A 79 -8.06 -13.00 -5.51
CA ASP A 79 -9.43 -12.52 -5.33
C ASP A 79 -9.63 -12.11 -3.87
N GLY A 80 -9.71 -10.81 -3.61
CA GLY A 80 -9.89 -10.23 -2.28
C GLY A 80 -11.29 -10.44 -1.71
N SER A 81 -12.29 -10.77 -2.53
CA SER A 81 -13.71 -10.83 -2.12
C SER A 81 -14.12 -12.13 -1.41
N GLY A 82 -13.27 -12.68 -0.57
CA GLY A 82 -13.56 -13.93 0.12
C GLY A 82 -14.35 -13.77 1.41
N GLY A 83 -15.64 -13.69 1.40
CA GLY A 83 -16.42 -13.88 2.63
C GLY A 83 -17.44 -12.80 2.96
N TRP A 84 -18.16 -13.06 4.05
CA TRP A 84 -19.18 -12.18 4.58
C TRP A 84 -18.79 -11.76 6.00
N VAL A 85 -18.78 -10.47 6.26
CA VAL A 85 -18.57 -9.94 7.60
C VAL A 85 -19.93 -9.77 8.29
N TYR A 86 -20.08 -10.32 9.48
CA TYR A 86 -21.27 -10.10 10.29
C TYR A 86 -21.20 -8.76 11.00
N SER A 87 -22.05 -7.84 10.60
CA SER A 87 -22.21 -6.57 11.31
C SER A 87 -23.09 -6.76 12.53
N SER A 88 -22.47 -6.76 13.71
CA SER A 88 -23.17 -6.88 15.01
C SER A 88 -24.10 -5.68 15.28
N GLY A 89 -23.83 -4.53 14.67
CA GLY A 89 -24.66 -3.32 14.82
C GLY A 89 -25.97 -3.36 14.01
N THR A 90 -25.98 -4.08 12.90
CA THR A 90 -27.16 -4.20 12.02
C THR A 90 -27.76 -5.60 12.01
N GLY A 91 -27.09 -6.58 12.59
CA GLY A 91 -27.50 -7.97 12.57
C GLY A 91 -27.48 -8.61 11.17
N THR A 92 -26.71 -8.03 10.25
CA THR A 92 -26.66 -8.47 8.84
C THR A 92 -25.26 -8.91 8.44
N TRP A 93 -25.20 -9.86 7.50
CA TRP A 93 -23.96 -10.21 6.83
C TRP A 93 -23.73 -9.21 5.70
N LEU A 94 -22.57 -8.58 5.70
CA LEU A 94 -22.15 -7.66 4.65
C LEU A 94 -21.10 -8.37 3.79
N ALA A 95 -21.27 -8.30 2.47
CA ALA A 95 -20.16 -8.55 1.57
C ALA A 95 -19.26 -7.34 1.71
N ASN A 96 -18.12 -7.50 2.36
CA ASN A 96 -17.15 -6.42 2.51
C ASN A 96 -15.81 -6.94 2.00
N GLY A 97 -15.32 -6.32 0.94
CA GLY A 97 -13.92 -6.39 0.60
C GLY A 97 -13.19 -5.42 1.52
N GLY A 98 -12.11 -5.86 2.13
CA GLY A 98 -11.18 -5.00 2.87
C GLY A 98 -10.33 -4.15 1.92
N MET A 99 -9.21 -3.66 2.41
CA MET A 99 -8.10 -3.20 1.60
C MET A 99 -7.18 -4.41 1.36
N ASP A 100 -7.36 -5.09 0.23
CA ASP A 100 -6.66 -6.33 -0.09
C ASP A 100 -5.43 -6.02 -0.96
N VAL A 101 -4.29 -6.57 -0.58
CA VAL A 101 -3.00 -6.21 -1.17
C VAL A 101 -2.31 -7.44 -1.76
N VAL A 102 -1.83 -7.32 -2.99
CA VAL A 102 -0.88 -8.29 -3.56
C VAL A 102 0.54 -7.74 -3.42
N ASP A 103 1.40 -8.50 -2.76
CA ASP A 103 2.76 -8.11 -2.40
C ASP A 103 3.80 -8.90 -3.21
N PHE A 104 4.54 -8.18 -4.04
CA PHE A 104 5.58 -8.70 -4.92
C PHE A 104 6.99 -8.61 -4.34
N ARG A 105 7.13 -8.45 -3.01
CA ARG A 105 8.46 -8.33 -2.35
C ARG A 105 9.43 -9.45 -2.66
N LEU A 106 8.93 -10.61 -3.07
CA LEU A 106 9.75 -11.78 -3.43
C LEU A 106 10.20 -11.77 -4.90
N SER A 107 9.72 -10.83 -5.70
CA SER A 107 10.16 -10.69 -7.08
C SER A 107 11.65 -10.35 -7.15
N THR A 108 12.33 -10.98 -8.08
CA THR A 108 13.74 -10.74 -8.40
C THR A 108 13.94 -9.79 -9.57
N VAL A 109 12.87 -9.21 -10.06
CA VAL A 109 12.83 -8.27 -11.19
C VAL A 109 11.75 -7.21 -10.95
N GLY A 110 11.81 -6.10 -11.68
CA GLY A 110 10.75 -5.10 -11.66
C GLY A 110 9.41 -5.66 -12.14
N VAL A 111 8.35 -5.21 -11.50
CA VAL A 111 6.97 -5.67 -11.70
C VAL A 111 6.17 -4.64 -12.50
N THR A 112 5.34 -5.12 -13.41
CA THR A 112 4.31 -4.31 -14.06
C THR A 112 2.94 -4.90 -13.71
N ALA A 113 2.14 -4.17 -12.93
CA ALA A 113 0.83 -4.64 -12.49
C ALA A 113 -0.22 -3.54 -12.57
N ASN A 114 -1.45 -3.91 -12.93
CA ASN A 114 -2.54 -2.97 -13.18
C ASN A 114 -3.86 -3.50 -12.60
N LEU A 115 -4.38 -2.85 -11.57
CA LEU A 115 -5.64 -3.19 -10.91
C LEU A 115 -6.89 -2.82 -11.75
N SER A 116 -6.75 -1.93 -12.75
CA SER A 116 -7.86 -1.63 -13.66
C SER A 116 -8.17 -2.77 -14.62
N SER A 117 -7.30 -3.78 -14.74
CA SER A 117 -7.47 -4.90 -15.64
C SER A 117 -7.85 -6.17 -14.88
N THR A 118 -8.96 -6.77 -15.27
CA THR A 118 -9.38 -8.10 -14.77
C THR A 118 -8.85 -9.26 -15.63
N ALA A 119 -8.11 -8.97 -16.68
CA ALA A 119 -7.46 -9.99 -17.51
C ALA A 119 -6.15 -10.45 -16.88
N ALA A 120 -5.72 -11.67 -17.21
CA ALA A 120 -4.42 -12.16 -16.81
C ALA A 120 -3.30 -11.29 -17.39
N GLN A 121 -2.35 -10.90 -16.55
CA GLN A 121 -1.25 -9.97 -16.88
C GLN A 121 0.10 -10.64 -16.65
N ALA A 122 1.00 -10.49 -17.61
CA ALA A 122 2.40 -10.83 -17.42
C ALA A 122 3.08 -9.71 -16.62
N THR A 123 3.34 -9.94 -15.35
CA THR A 123 3.87 -8.91 -14.43
C THR A 123 5.39 -8.75 -14.52
N GLY A 124 6.07 -9.60 -15.26
CA GLY A 124 7.53 -9.71 -15.28
C GLY A 124 8.06 -10.76 -14.29
N PHE A 125 7.38 -10.93 -13.15
CA PHE A 125 7.68 -11.97 -12.16
C PHE A 125 6.84 -13.24 -12.38
N ASN A 126 5.55 -13.06 -12.66
CA ASN A 126 4.58 -14.13 -12.86
C ASN A 126 3.51 -13.71 -13.89
N THR A 127 2.47 -14.54 -14.05
CA THR A 127 1.22 -14.13 -14.69
C THR A 127 0.14 -14.03 -13.64
N SER A 128 -0.41 -12.84 -13.42
CA SER A 128 -1.39 -12.57 -12.35
C SER A 128 -2.73 -12.13 -12.89
N THR A 129 -3.80 -12.54 -12.23
CA THR A 129 -5.15 -11.98 -12.38
C THR A 129 -5.58 -11.39 -11.05
N PHE A 130 -6.08 -10.16 -11.07
CA PHE A 130 -6.53 -9.44 -9.89
C PHE A 130 -8.04 -9.24 -9.94
N THR A 131 -8.72 -9.57 -8.85
CA THR A 131 -10.17 -9.38 -8.68
C THR A 131 -10.39 -8.88 -7.26
N ASN A 132 -11.09 -7.76 -7.09
CA ASN A 132 -11.33 -7.16 -5.78
C ASN A 132 -10.04 -7.00 -4.96
N ILE A 133 -9.02 -6.45 -5.61
CA ILE A 133 -7.74 -6.09 -5.01
C ILE A 133 -7.60 -4.58 -5.09
N GLU A 134 -7.37 -3.94 -3.96
CA GLU A 134 -7.24 -2.49 -3.82
C GLU A 134 -5.79 -2.05 -3.70
N GLY A 135 -4.87 -2.96 -3.37
CA GLY A 135 -3.48 -2.60 -3.15
C GLY A 135 -2.46 -3.45 -3.90
N ILE A 136 -1.34 -2.81 -4.26
CA ILE A 136 -0.14 -3.47 -4.76
C ILE A 136 1.06 -2.97 -3.97
N SER A 137 1.85 -3.91 -3.44
CA SER A 137 3.20 -3.66 -2.99
C SER A 137 4.17 -4.27 -4.01
N GLY A 138 5.03 -3.44 -4.56
CA GLY A 138 5.99 -3.79 -5.61
C GLY A 138 7.15 -4.64 -5.11
N SER A 139 8.23 -4.60 -5.87
CA SER A 139 9.46 -5.35 -5.62
C SER A 139 10.54 -4.47 -4.98
N ASN A 140 11.81 -4.88 -5.05
CA ASN A 140 12.96 -4.02 -4.74
C ASN A 140 13.66 -3.51 -6.03
N PHE A 141 12.97 -3.52 -7.15
CA PHE A 141 13.44 -3.09 -8.46
C PHE A 141 12.45 -2.07 -9.02
N ASN A 142 12.82 -1.39 -10.10
CA ASN A 142 11.94 -0.39 -10.71
C ASN A 142 10.64 -1.03 -11.22
N ASP A 143 9.53 -0.65 -10.64
CA ASP A 143 8.20 -1.18 -10.88
C ASP A 143 7.34 -0.19 -11.69
N THR A 144 6.29 -0.70 -12.31
CA THR A 144 5.19 0.10 -12.86
C THR A 144 3.88 -0.41 -12.32
N LEU A 145 3.31 0.32 -11.38
CA LEU A 145 2.10 -0.06 -10.68
C LEU A 145 0.96 0.88 -11.05
N THR A 146 -0.20 0.32 -11.37
CA THR A 146 -1.38 1.09 -11.77
C THR A 146 -2.57 0.69 -10.90
N GLY A 147 -3.20 1.66 -10.26
CA GLY A 147 -4.42 1.50 -9.49
C GLY A 147 -5.67 1.27 -10.36
N SER A 148 -6.80 1.23 -9.72
CA SER A 148 -8.14 1.12 -10.33
C SER A 148 -8.87 2.48 -10.26
N SER A 149 -10.17 2.49 -10.47
CA SER A 149 -11.01 3.68 -10.26
C SER A 149 -11.60 3.79 -8.85
N GLY A 150 -11.27 2.88 -7.96
CA GLY A 150 -11.63 2.93 -6.54
C GLY A 150 -10.45 3.31 -5.68
N ASP A 151 -10.67 3.38 -4.38
CA ASP A 151 -9.62 3.69 -3.40
C ASP A 151 -8.51 2.64 -3.45
N ASN A 152 -7.28 3.07 -3.71
CA ASN A 152 -6.14 2.16 -3.83
C ASN A 152 -5.03 2.46 -2.83
N GLN A 153 -4.23 1.43 -2.54
CA GLN A 153 -2.99 1.55 -1.81
C GLN A 153 -1.82 1.05 -2.66
N LEU A 154 -0.92 1.96 -3.06
CA LEU A 154 0.26 1.60 -3.83
C LEU A 154 1.53 1.83 -3.01
N GLU A 155 2.41 0.84 -3.02
CA GLU A 155 3.73 0.87 -2.41
C GLU A 155 4.74 0.41 -3.46
N GLY A 156 5.62 1.30 -3.91
CA GLY A 156 6.69 0.95 -4.86
C GLY A 156 7.73 0.03 -4.23
N ARG A 157 8.02 0.20 -2.96
CA ARG A 157 9.11 -0.39 -2.18
C ARG A 157 10.45 0.17 -2.62
N GLY A 158 11.36 -0.68 -3.11
CA GLY A 158 12.70 -0.24 -3.51
C GLY A 158 12.83 -0.17 -5.02
N GLY A 159 13.58 0.80 -5.47
CA GLY A 159 13.73 1.11 -6.88
C GLY A 159 13.33 2.54 -7.18
N ASN A 160 13.28 2.90 -8.46
CA ASN A 160 12.66 4.13 -8.91
C ASN A 160 11.40 3.74 -9.68
N ASP A 161 10.26 3.90 -9.06
CA ASP A 161 9.02 3.31 -9.50
C ASP A 161 8.16 4.32 -10.27
N THR A 162 7.25 3.79 -11.08
CA THR A 162 6.20 4.57 -11.71
C THR A 162 4.86 4.12 -11.13
N LEU A 163 4.25 5.00 -10.35
CA LEU A 163 2.98 4.77 -9.68
C LEU A 163 1.90 5.57 -10.40
N ASN A 164 1.02 4.88 -11.11
CA ASN A 164 -0.13 5.49 -11.77
C ASN A 164 -1.34 5.28 -10.85
N ILE A 165 -1.69 6.32 -10.10
CA ILE A 165 -2.91 6.28 -9.32
C ILE A 165 -4.09 6.43 -10.26
N GLY A 166 -5.13 5.65 -9.99
CA GLY A 166 -6.25 5.48 -10.88
C GLY A 166 -7.02 6.79 -11.17
N ASN A 167 -7.95 6.69 -12.08
CA ASN A 167 -8.82 7.82 -12.41
C ASN A 167 -10.02 7.84 -11.47
N GLY A 168 -9.81 8.26 -10.23
CA GLY A 168 -10.81 8.32 -9.19
C GLY A 168 -10.47 7.48 -7.95
N GLY A 169 -11.21 7.70 -6.88
CA GLY A 169 -10.96 7.12 -5.58
C GLY A 169 -10.05 7.98 -4.70
N HIS A 170 -9.92 7.58 -3.46
CA HIS A 170 -8.96 8.16 -2.52
C HIS A 170 -7.75 7.24 -2.42
N ASP A 171 -6.70 7.57 -3.15
CA ASP A 171 -5.52 6.71 -3.22
C ASP A 171 -4.49 7.07 -2.15
N THR A 172 -3.80 6.05 -1.65
CA THR A 172 -2.71 6.22 -0.68
C THR A 172 -1.42 5.64 -1.22
N LEU A 173 -0.40 6.48 -1.30
CA LEU A 173 0.97 6.08 -1.61
C LEU A 173 1.71 5.81 -0.31
N HIS A 174 2.18 4.58 -0.13
CA HIS A 174 2.85 4.16 1.09
C HIS A 174 4.36 4.12 0.90
N TYR A 175 5.08 4.79 1.81
CA TYR A 175 6.55 4.81 1.87
C TYR A 175 7.02 4.25 3.20
N LYS A 176 7.49 3.02 3.18
CA LYS A 176 7.97 2.31 4.37
C LYS A 176 9.46 2.47 4.58
N LEU A 177 9.90 2.34 5.81
CA LEU A 177 11.32 2.30 6.13
C LEU A 177 11.89 0.91 5.82
N LEU A 178 12.36 0.71 4.58
CA LEU A 178 12.93 -0.55 4.11
C LEU A 178 14.42 -0.70 4.46
N ASN A 179 15.16 0.41 4.46
CA ASN A 179 16.57 0.46 4.79
C ASN A 179 16.89 1.71 5.62
N ALA A 180 17.16 1.51 6.90
CA ALA A 180 17.43 2.60 7.84
C ALA A 180 18.74 3.38 7.54
N SER A 181 19.66 2.83 6.77
CA SER A 181 20.92 3.50 6.40
C SER A 181 20.85 4.26 5.06
N ASP A 182 19.74 4.16 4.34
CA ASP A 182 19.53 4.83 3.07
C ASP A 182 18.79 6.16 3.25
N ALA A 183 19.16 7.20 2.48
CA ALA A 183 18.56 8.53 2.59
C ALA A 183 17.06 8.55 2.21
N THR A 184 16.64 7.71 1.26
CA THR A 184 15.23 7.52 0.89
C THR A 184 14.50 6.50 1.77
N GLY A 185 15.19 5.92 2.77
CA GLY A 185 14.67 4.79 3.54
C GLY A 185 14.65 3.49 2.76
N GLY A 186 15.30 3.44 1.61
CA GLY A 186 15.35 2.30 0.69
C GLY A 186 14.27 2.31 -0.40
N ASN A 187 13.48 3.39 -0.51
CA ASN A 187 12.40 3.47 -1.49
C ASN A 187 12.84 4.00 -2.88
N GLY A 188 14.03 4.63 -2.97
CA GLY A 188 14.43 5.29 -4.21
C GLY A 188 13.70 6.61 -4.45
N SER A 189 13.45 6.94 -5.72
CA SER A 189 12.76 8.17 -6.11
C SER A 189 11.73 7.87 -7.19
N ASP A 190 10.45 7.99 -6.82
CA ASP A 190 9.33 7.54 -7.62
C ASP A 190 8.68 8.66 -8.41
N VAL A 191 8.08 8.28 -9.52
CA VAL A 191 7.23 9.15 -10.33
C VAL A 191 5.78 8.74 -10.13
N VAL A 192 4.96 9.71 -9.73
CA VAL A 192 3.52 9.52 -9.50
C VAL A 192 2.72 10.29 -10.54
N ASN A 193 1.87 9.57 -11.25
CA ASN A 193 0.97 10.13 -12.25
C ASN A 193 -0.47 10.09 -11.75
N GLY A 194 -1.20 11.18 -11.92
CA GLY A 194 -2.62 11.27 -11.62
C GLY A 194 -2.96 11.77 -10.21
N PHE A 195 -1.97 12.25 -9.43
CA PHE A 195 -2.21 12.76 -8.08
C PHE A 195 -3.13 13.98 -8.08
N THR A 196 -4.23 13.89 -7.35
CA THR A 196 -5.25 14.93 -7.23
C THR A 196 -5.13 15.68 -5.91
N VAL A 197 -4.92 16.99 -5.99
CA VAL A 197 -4.83 17.86 -4.81
C VAL A 197 -6.21 18.33 -4.38
N GLY A 198 -6.53 18.19 -3.10
CA GLY A 198 -7.78 18.64 -2.50
C GLY A 198 -7.90 18.17 -1.05
N THR A 199 -8.94 18.58 -0.34
CA THR A 199 -9.14 18.17 1.05
C THR A 199 -9.53 16.71 1.12
N TRP A 200 -8.75 15.89 1.81
CA TRP A 200 -8.94 14.43 1.90
C TRP A 200 -10.35 14.03 2.34
N GLU A 201 -10.89 14.69 3.35
CA GLU A 201 -12.21 14.34 3.90
C GLU A 201 -13.39 15.00 3.16
N GLY A 202 -13.15 15.90 2.25
CA GLY A 202 -14.20 16.75 1.68
C GLY A 202 -14.31 16.78 0.17
N THR A 203 -13.33 16.27 -0.53
CA THR A 203 -13.29 16.29 -1.99
C THR A 203 -13.21 14.86 -2.50
N ALA A 204 -14.10 14.47 -3.41
CA ALA A 204 -13.96 13.19 -4.09
C ALA A 204 -12.64 13.14 -4.87
N ASP A 205 -12.08 11.95 -4.99
CA ASP A 205 -10.91 11.66 -5.83
C ASP A 205 -9.63 12.43 -5.41
N THR A 206 -9.39 12.62 -4.11
CA THR A 206 -8.15 13.20 -3.61
C THR A 206 -7.21 12.15 -3.06
N ASP A 207 -5.91 12.34 -3.28
CA ASP A 207 -4.90 11.34 -2.95
C ASP A 207 -3.98 11.80 -1.82
N ARG A 208 -3.27 10.86 -1.20
CA ARG A 208 -2.33 11.17 -0.12
C ARG A 208 -1.05 10.35 -0.17
N ILE A 209 -0.04 10.89 0.49
CA ILE A 209 1.28 10.29 0.64
C ILE A 209 1.50 9.99 2.11
N ASP A 210 1.78 8.75 2.43
CA ASP A 210 2.10 8.31 3.80
C ASP A 210 3.59 8.06 3.93
N ILE A 211 4.28 8.97 4.64
CA ILE A 211 5.71 8.89 4.92
C ILE A 211 6.00 8.74 6.41
N ARG A 212 4.99 8.38 7.22
CA ARG A 212 5.14 8.28 8.67
C ARG A 212 6.26 7.37 9.09
N GLU A 213 6.42 6.22 8.42
CA GLU A 213 7.51 5.29 8.73
C GLU A 213 8.88 5.85 8.41
N LEU A 214 9.03 6.69 7.37
CA LEU A 214 10.29 7.32 7.03
C LEU A 214 10.76 8.32 8.08
N LEU A 215 9.83 8.94 8.79
CA LEU A 215 10.09 9.90 9.87
C LEU A 215 10.22 9.22 11.24
N GLN A 216 9.92 7.92 11.34
CA GLN A 216 10.02 7.18 12.59
C GLN A 216 11.46 7.12 13.10
N GLY A 217 11.69 7.62 14.31
CA GLY A 217 13.03 7.68 14.91
C GLY A 217 13.93 8.78 14.36
N SER A 218 13.42 9.65 13.49
CA SER A 218 14.16 10.78 12.89
C SER A 218 14.48 11.92 13.88
N GLY A 219 13.74 12.00 14.98
CA GLY A 219 13.78 13.15 15.88
C GLY A 219 12.70 14.20 15.57
N TYR A 220 11.85 13.98 14.56
CA TYR A 220 10.68 14.80 14.33
C TYR A 220 9.70 14.67 15.51
N THR A 221 9.28 15.80 16.06
CA THR A 221 8.42 15.86 17.26
C THR A 221 7.14 16.71 17.05
N GLY A 222 6.93 17.23 15.85
CA GLY A 222 5.75 18.00 15.51
C GLY A 222 4.51 17.14 15.31
N ASN A 223 3.36 17.80 15.16
CA ASN A 223 2.11 17.14 14.82
C ASN A 223 1.77 17.14 13.32
N GLY A 224 2.64 17.73 12.50
CA GLY A 224 2.47 17.81 11.04
C GLY A 224 1.24 18.60 10.59
N LYS A 225 0.66 19.44 11.43
CA LYS A 225 -0.56 20.15 11.11
C LYS A 225 -0.30 21.49 10.40
N ALA A 226 -1.18 21.77 9.47
CA ALA A 226 -1.32 23.05 8.82
C ALA A 226 -2.81 23.40 8.71
N SER A 227 -3.13 24.66 8.55
CA SER A 227 -4.51 25.13 8.41
C SER A 227 -4.61 26.23 7.37
N TYR A 228 -5.82 26.49 6.88
CA TYR A 228 -6.06 27.59 5.98
C TYR A 228 -6.36 28.87 6.76
N VAL A 229 -5.51 29.89 6.58
CA VAL A 229 -5.70 31.23 7.13
C VAL A 229 -5.95 32.20 5.96
N ASN A 230 -7.14 32.76 5.89
CA ASN A 230 -7.56 33.65 4.79
C ASN A 230 -7.38 33.01 3.40
N GLY A 231 -7.60 31.71 3.29
CA GLY A 231 -7.47 30.96 2.04
C GLY A 231 -6.03 30.56 1.67
N VAL A 232 -5.05 30.84 2.55
CA VAL A 232 -3.65 30.42 2.36
C VAL A 232 -3.30 29.33 3.36
N ALA A 233 -2.77 28.22 2.88
CA ALA A 233 -2.28 27.13 3.74
C ALA A 233 -1.06 27.61 4.53
N THR A 234 -1.07 27.40 5.83
CA THR A 234 -0.04 27.87 6.75
C THR A 234 0.24 26.79 7.78
N LEU A 235 1.51 26.53 8.06
CA LEU A 235 1.92 25.58 9.09
C LEU A 235 1.48 26.09 10.47
N ASP A 236 0.89 25.21 11.26
CA ASP A 236 0.53 25.51 12.64
C ASP A 236 1.79 25.62 13.52
N ALA A 237 1.67 26.32 14.64
CA ALA A 237 2.79 26.46 15.59
C ALA A 237 3.25 25.09 16.13
N GLN A 238 2.36 24.10 16.19
CA GLN A 238 2.67 22.75 16.61
C GLN A 238 3.16 21.84 15.47
N ALA A 239 3.22 22.31 14.22
CA ALA A 239 3.82 21.57 13.13
C ALA A 239 5.29 21.20 13.42
N GLY A 240 5.88 21.90 14.39
CA GLY A 240 7.26 21.69 14.78
C GLY A 240 8.21 22.09 13.65
N ASN A 241 9.29 21.39 13.56
CA ASN A 241 10.33 21.60 12.55
C ASN A 241 10.15 20.74 11.31
N ILE A 242 8.91 20.47 10.86
CA ILE A 242 8.65 19.60 9.72
C ILE A 242 9.44 19.98 8.46
N GLY A 243 9.70 21.27 8.25
CA GLY A 243 10.50 21.76 7.14
C GLY A 243 11.98 21.37 7.17
N ASP A 244 12.51 20.90 8.31
CA ASP A 244 13.84 20.32 8.39
C ASP A 244 13.86 18.90 7.82
N PHE A 245 12.73 18.18 7.90
CA PHE A 245 12.58 16.79 7.51
C PHE A 245 11.94 16.59 6.15
N VAL A 246 11.02 17.47 5.77
CA VAL A 246 10.27 17.35 4.51
C VAL A 246 10.30 18.68 3.77
N LYS A 247 10.71 18.64 2.51
CA LYS A 247 10.66 19.78 1.59
C LYS A 247 9.79 19.45 0.40
N VAL A 248 8.98 20.40 0.01
CA VAL A 248 8.15 20.30 -1.20
C VAL A 248 8.54 21.44 -2.11
N THR A 249 9.05 21.11 -3.29
CA THR A 249 9.60 22.07 -4.25
C THR A 249 8.96 21.89 -5.63
N GLN A 250 8.99 22.94 -6.44
CA GLN A 250 8.48 22.91 -7.80
C GLN A 250 9.61 22.66 -8.81
N SER A 251 9.36 21.84 -9.80
CA SER A 251 10.26 21.61 -10.95
C SER A 251 9.46 21.61 -12.24
N GLY A 252 9.39 22.76 -12.91
CA GLY A 252 8.52 22.94 -14.06
C GLY A 252 7.05 22.83 -13.67
N SER A 253 6.35 21.87 -14.25
CA SER A 253 4.94 21.56 -13.94
C SER A 253 4.77 20.60 -12.76
N ASP A 254 5.85 20.07 -12.21
CA ASP A 254 5.84 18.96 -11.28
C ASP A 254 6.16 19.44 -9.85
N THR A 255 5.62 18.73 -8.87
CA THR A 255 5.97 18.91 -7.46
C THR A 255 6.87 17.77 -7.01
N ILE A 256 7.99 18.12 -6.36
CA ILE A 256 8.94 17.15 -5.80
C ILE A 256 8.81 17.17 -4.28
N VAL A 257 8.52 16.00 -3.71
CA VAL A 257 8.57 15.76 -2.26
C VAL A 257 9.94 15.17 -1.94
N GLN A 258 10.67 15.87 -1.09
CA GLN A 258 12.00 15.51 -0.64
C GLN A 258 11.96 15.21 0.86
N ILE A 259 12.80 14.30 1.28
CA ILE A 259 12.93 13.95 2.68
C ILE A 259 14.39 14.08 3.15
N ASP A 260 14.56 14.54 4.37
CA ASP A 260 15.79 14.50 5.13
C ASP A 260 15.51 13.74 6.41
N ARG A 261 15.99 12.50 6.49
CA ARG A 261 15.58 11.58 7.55
C ARG A 261 16.15 11.89 8.93
N ASP A 262 17.14 12.75 9.04
CA ASP A 262 17.69 13.24 10.31
C ASP A 262 17.55 14.76 10.49
N GLY A 263 16.81 15.41 9.61
CA GLY A 263 16.53 16.85 9.69
C GLY A 263 17.78 17.71 9.64
N THR A 264 18.09 18.37 10.74
CA THR A 264 19.33 19.18 10.86
C THR A 264 20.56 18.35 11.22
N GLY A 265 20.47 17.02 11.24
CA GLY A 265 21.55 16.08 11.51
C GLY A 265 22.71 16.25 10.53
N GLY A 266 23.11 15.38 9.84
CA GLY A 266 24.20 15.47 8.85
C GLY A 266 24.59 14.09 8.37
N ASN A 267 23.81 13.09 8.79
CA ASN A 267 23.98 11.72 8.33
C ASN A 267 23.28 11.46 7.00
N PHE A 268 22.19 12.19 6.74
CA PHE A 268 21.43 12.11 5.48
C PHE A 268 21.41 13.48 4.80
N ALA A 269 21.41 13.46 3.48
CA ALA A 269 21.13 14.63 2.67
C ALA A 269 19.66 14.65 2.28
N THR A 270 19.08 15.83 2.15
CA THR A 270 17.75 16.01 1.57
C THR A 270 17.68 15.32 0.20
N THR A 271 16.80 14.34 0.03
CA THR A 271 16.74 13.46 -1.14
C THR A 271 15.32 13.40 -1.70
N ASN A 272 15.18 13.36 -3.04
CA ASN A 272 13.88 13.18 -3.69
C ASN A 272 13.35 11.79 -3.39
N VAL A 273 12.09 11.72 -2.98
CA VAL A 273 11.36 10.47 -2.79
C VAL A 273 10.19 10.35 -3.77
N VAL A 274 9.50 11.46 -4.01
CA VAL A 274 8.32 11.47 -4.88
C VAL A 274 8.38 12.65 -5.83
N THR A 275 8.07 12.38 -7.11
CA THR A 275 7.76 13.41 -8.11
C THR A 275 6.30 13.26 -8.53
N LEU A 276 5.46 14.26 -8.21
CA LEU A 276 4.06 14.34 -8.61
C LEU A 276 4.00 15.05 -9.97
N THR A 277 3.71 14.32 -11.04
CA THR A 277 3.71 14.87 -12.40
C THR A 277 2.48 15.74 -12.68
N GLY A 278 2.73 16.94 -13.24
CA GLY A 278 1.67 17.89 -13.57
C GLY A 278 0.94 18.49 -12.37
N VAL A 279 1.50 18.37 -11.18
CA VAL A 279 0.91 18.86 -9.92
C VAL A 279 1.65 20.08 -9.43
N HIS A 280 0.89 21.11 -9.02
CA HIS A 280 1.41 22.30 -8.38
C HIS A 280 0.87 22.40 -6.95
N THR A 281 1.72 22.15 -5.95
CA THR A 281 1.35 22.24 -4.54
C THR A 281 2.58 22.53 -3.66
N ASP A 282 2.38 22.78 -2.38
CA ASP A 282 3.43 23.02 -1.40
C ASP A 282 3.21 22.20 -0.12
N LEU A 283 4.20 22.22 0.78
CA LEU A 283 4.16 21.47 2.04
C LEU A 283 2.96 21.84 2.90
N ALA A 284 2.69 23.15 3.05
CA ALA A 284 1.60 23.60 3.91
C ALA A 284 0.23 23.19 3.35
N THR A 285 0.08 23.27 2.03
CA THR A 285 -1.14 22.82 1.33
C THR A 285 -1.38 21.32 1.49
N LEU A 286 -0.37 20.49 1.27
CA LEU A 286 -0.50 19.03 1.43
C LEU A 286 -0.85 18.63 2.87
N LEU A 287 -0.26 19.31 3.86
CA LEU A 287 -0.57 19.06 5.27
C LEU A 287 -1.96 19.58 5.66
N ALA A 288 -2.36 20.79 5.20
CA ALA A 288 -3.67 21.37 5.48
C ALA A 288 -4.82 20.57 4.84
N ASN A 289 -4.54 19.90 3.74
CA ASN A 289 -5.45 19.02 3.03
C ASN A 289 -5.46 17.58 3.56
N HIS A 290 -4.65 17.25 4.56
CA HIS A 290 -4.41 15.89 5.06
C HIS A 290 -3.91 14.91 3.97
N GLN A 291 -3.20 15.44 2.97
CA GLN A 291 -2.66 14.67 1.85
C GLN A 291 -1.21 14.22 2.06
N LEU A 292 -0.55 14.70 3.10
CA LEU A 292 0.77 14.25 3.53
C LEU A 292 0.70 13.79 4.99
N MET A 293 0.88 12.50 5.22
CA MET A 293 0.86 11.89 6.54
C MET A 293 2.29 11.78 7.09
N VAL A 294 2.54 12.45 8.21
CA VAL A 294 3.89 12.55 8.83
C VAL A 294 3.93 12.07 10.28
N VAL A 295 2.77 11.82 10.89
CA VAL A 295 2.59 11.30 12.26
C VAL A 295 1.43 10.34 12.33
#